data_9e9a8152800fcbdc1d4d8d97bd6ce3fd
#
_entry.id   9e9a8152800fcbdc1d4d8d97bd6ce3fd
#
_cell.length_a   1.000
_cell.length_b   1.000
_cell.length_c   1.000
_cell.angle_alpha   90.00
_cell.angle_beta   90.00
_cell.angle_gamma   90.00
#
_symmetry.space_group_name_H-M   'P 1'
#
loop_
_entity.id
_entity.type
_entity.pdbx_description
1 polymer ?
#
loop_
_entity_poly.entity_id
_entity_poly.type
_entity_poly.pdbx_seq_one_letter_code
_entity_poly.pdbx_strand_id
1 'polypeptide(L)'
;MADTHASPRLPQEGQRTCILVDSREITSGSEVISFLRAIHGFQVEVCPLNGCDYIVSNRMVVERKSQSEMLTCINKNKLIDQIQYLQSMFERICVIVEKDREKTGLFLMFLFIRQ
;
A
#
# COMPACT_ATOMS: atom_id res chain seq x y z
N MET A 1 22.15 -3.12 20.15
CA MET A 1 23.00 -3.39 18.99
C MET A 1 23.03 -4.84 18.60
N ALA A 2 23.06 -5.71 19.56
CA ALA A 2 23.09 -7.14 19.27
C ALA A 2 21.93 -7.61 18.41
N ASP A 3 20.82 -6.92 18.50
CA ASP A 3 19.60 -7.34 17.80
C ASP A 3 19.50 -6.88 16.36
N THR A 4 20.49 -6.16 15.84
CA THR A 4 20.40 -5.70 14.44
C THR A 4 20.32 -6.84 13.45
N HIS A 5 20.79 -8.02 13.81
CA HIS A 5 20.76 -9.21 12.98
C HIS A 5 19.82 -10.29 13.49
N ALA A 6 19.07 -9.98 14.51
CA ALA A 6 18.10 -10.93 15.03
C ALA A 6 17.00 -11.17 14.00
N SER A 7 16.48 -12.39 14.01
CA SER A 7 15.31 -12.70 13.19
C SER A 7 14.13 -11.82 13.59
N PRO A 8 13.28 -11.44 12.65
CA PRO A 8 12.07 -10.69 12.98
C PRO A 8 11.27 -11.43 14.05
N ARG A 9 10.88 -10.72 15.06
CA ARG A 9 10.03 -11.28 16.10
C ARG A 9 8.58 -11.12 15.72
N LEU A 10 7.79 -12.11 16.10
CA LEU A 10 6.35 -11.94 16.03
C LEU A 10 5.94 -10.83 17.00
N PRO A 11 4.98 -9.99 16.62
CA PRO A 11 4.49 -8.96 17.52
C PRO A 11 3.97 -9.58 18.81
N GLN A 12 4.38 -9.01 19.92
CA GLN A 12 3.83 -9.41 21.22
C GLN A 12 2.41 -8.88 21.35
N GLU A 13 1.67 -9.45 22.29
CA GLU A 13 0.36 -8.94 22.61
C GLU A 13 0.45 -7.45 22.94
N GLY A 14 -0.35 -6.64 22.24
CA GLY A 14 -0.29 -5.19 22.34
C GLY A 14 0.71 -4.51 21.40
N GLN A 15 1.58 -5.28 20.74
CA GLN A 15 2.56 -4.74 19.79
C GLN A 15 2.25 -5.21 18.37
N ARG A 16 1.11 -4.80 17.87
CA ARG A 16 0.71 -5.16 16.52
C ARG A 16 1.34 -4.22 15.51
N THR A 17 1.67 -4.76 14.34
CA THR A 17 2.06 -3.94 13.20
C THR A 17 0.90 -3.03 12.85
N CYS A 18 1.17 -1.74 12.79
CA CYS A 18 0.19 -0.74 12.44
C CYS A 18 0.34 -0.34 10.99
N ILE A 19 -0.75 -0.42 10.25
CA ILE A 19 -0.82 0.03 8.86
C ILE A 19 -1.68 1.27 8.81
N LEU A 20 -1.15 2.34 8.23
CA LEU A 20 -1.92 3.57 8.00
C LEU A 20 -2.57 3.47 6.64
N VAL A 21 -3.85 3.78 6.58
CA VAL A 21 -4.65 3.69 5.36
C VAL A 21 -5.30 5.04 5.10
N ASP A 22 -5.18 5.51 3.86
CA ASP A 22 -5.82 6.75 3.48
C ASP A 22 -7.34 6.64 3.59
N SER A 23 -7.97 7.70 4.10
CA SER A 23 -9.41 7.71 4.31
C SER A 23 -10.25 7.46 3.06
N ARG A 24 -9.69 7.74 1.88
CA ARG A 24 -10.38 7.46 0.61
C ARG A 24 -10.55 5.97 0.36
N GLU A 25 -9.72 5.12 0.97
CA GLU A 25 -9.82 3.67 0.82
C GLU A 25 -11.04 3.08 1.53
N ILE A 26 -11.69 3.82 2.40
CA ILE A 26 -12.93 3.36 3.04
C ILE A 26 -13.99 3.04 1.99
N THR A 27 -14.07 3.85 0.93
CA THR A 27 -15.07 3.65 -0.12
C THR A 27 -14.65 2.59 -1.12
N SER A 28 -13.40 2.61 -1.57
CA SER A 28 -12.94 1.74 -2.67
C SER A 28 -12.21 0.49 -2.19
N GLY A 29 -11.76 0.45 -0.95
CA GLY A 29 -10.93 -0.63 -0.43
C GLY A 29 -11.36 -1.15 0.93
N SER A 30 -12.63 -1.03 1.30
CA SER A 30 -13.13 -1.49 2.60
C SER A 30 -12.87 -2.97 2.85
N GLU A 31 -12.90 -3.79 1.81
CA GLU A 31 -12.62 -5.22 1.92
C GLU A 31 -11.17 -5.47 2.32
N VAL A 32 -10.25 -4.68 1.77
CA VAL A 32 -8.82 -4.80 2.10
C VAL A 32 -8.61 -4.46 3.58
N ILE A 33 -9.23 -3.39 4.05
CA ILE A 33 -9.12 -2.98 5.44
C ILE A 33 -9.65 -4.06 6.38
N SER A 34 -10.83 -4.59 6.07
CA SER A 34 -11.45 -5.65 6.87
C SER A 34 -10.59 -6.91 6.88
N PHE A 35 -10.03 -7.27 5.75
CA PHE A 35 -9.18 -8.44 5.62
C PHE A 35 -7.91 -8.31 6.44
N LEU A 36 -7.28 -7.15 6.39
CA LEU A 36 -6.07 -6.90 7.17
C LEU A 36 -6.33 -7.02 8.66
N ARG A 37 -7.46 -6.49 9.13
CA ARG A 37 -7.83 -6.55 10.54
C ARG A 37 -8.23 -7.95 10.98
N ALA A 38 -9.12 -8.59 10.21
CA ALA A 38 -9.77 -9.82 10.65
C ALA A 38 -8.88 -11.05 10.46
N ILE A 39 -8.15 -11.14 9.36
CA ILE A 39 -7.41 -12.34 9.01
C ILE A 39 -5.96 -12.25 9.46
N HIS A 40 -5.34 -11.12 9.27
CA HIS A 40 -3.93 -10.95 9.57
C HIS A 40 -3.66 -10.30 10.92
N GLY A 41 -4.69 -9.81 11.60
CA GLY A 41 -4.55 -9.23 12.92
C GLY A 41 -3.74 -7.94 12.96
N PHE A 42 -3.60 -7.23 11.84
CA PHE A 42 -2.93 -5.94 11.84
C PHE A 42 -3.78 -4.88 12.53
N GLN A 43 -3.12 -3.96 13.19
CA GLN A 43 -3.75 -2.74 13.59
C GLN A 43 -3.83 -1.83 12.37
N VAL A 44 -5.03 -1.38 12.03
CA VAL A 44 -5.24 -0.51 10.88
C VAL A 44 -5.82 0.80 11.37
N GLU A 45 -5.14 1.88 11.05
CA GLU A 45 -5.61 3.22 11.36
C GLU A 45 -5.93 3.96 10.07
N VAL A 46 -7.14 4.47 9.97
CA VAL A 46 -7.59 5.23 8.80
C VAL A 46 -7.44 6.70 9.11
N CYS A 47 -6.72 7.39 8.25
CA CYS A 47 -6.46 8.82 8.41
C CYS A 47 -6.20 9.45 7.05
N PRO A 48 -6.30 10.77 6.92
CA PRO A 48 -5.92 11.42 5.67
C PRO A 48 -4.43 11.27 5.43
N LEU A 49 -4.07 10.64 4.32
CA LEU A 49 -2.70 10.53 3.88
C LEU A 49 -2.50 11.42 2.66
N ASN A 50 -1.41 12.16 2.66
CA ASN A 50 -1.14 13.09 1.59
C ASN A 50 -0.38 12.39 0.46
N GLY A 51 -1.14 11.98 -0.57
CA GLY A 51 -0.55 11.47 -1.79
C GLY A 51 -0.19 9.99 -1.78
N CYS A 52 -0.68 9.22 -0.81
CA CYS A 52 -0.46 7.76 -0.80
C CYS A 52 -1.65 7.03 -0.21
N ASP A 53 -1.74 5.73 -0.50
CA ASP A 53 -2.89 4.92 -0.11
C ASP A 53 -2.65 4.15 1.19
N TYR A 54 -1.51 3.48 1.31
CA TYR A 54 -1.17 2.68 2.49
C TYR A 54 0.28 2.92 2.88
N ILE A 55 0.51 3.16 4.16
CA ILE A 55 1.86 3.18 4.72
C ILE A 55 2.01 1.95 5.60
N VAL A 56 2.87 1.04 5.18
CA VAL A 56 3.05 -0.24 5.88
C VAL A 56 4.24 -0.22 6.82
N SER A 57 5.15 0.71 6.63
CA SER A 57 6.29 0.96 7.54
C SER A 57 6.86 2.35 7.26
N ASN A 58 7.85 2.73 8.05
CA ASN A 58 8.56 3.98 7.79
C ASN A 58 9.41 3.95 6.51
N ARG A 59 9.51 2.81 5.85
CA ARG A 59 10.30 2.62 4.64
C ARG A 59 9.48 2.26 3.41
N MET A 60 8.25 1.81 3.60
CA MET A 60 7.48 1.25 2.50
C MET A 60 6.08 1.81 2.43
N VAL A 61 5.70 2.20 1.23
CA VAL A 61 4.37 2.65 0.88
C VAL A 61 3.78 1.73 -0.18
N VAL A 62 2.47 1.55 -0.12
CA VAL A 62 1.73 0.77 -1.11
C VAL A 62 0.69 1.67 -1.75
N GLU A 63 0.69 1.68 -3.08
CA GLU A 63 -0.30 2.35 -3.90
C GLU A 63 -1.18 1.33 -4.58
N ARG A 64 -2.47 1.58 -4.61
CA ARG A 64 -3.44 0.69 -5.23
C ARG A 64 -4.13 1.42 -6.38
N LYS A 65 -4.09 0.83 -7.56
CA LYS A 65 -4.68 1.41 -8.77
C LYS A 65 -5.46 0.36 -9.52
N SER A 66 -6.59 0.75 -10.11
CA SER A 66 -7.23 -0.06 -11.11
C SER A 66 -6.44 0.00 -12.42
N GLN A 67 -6.70 -0.92 -13.33
CA GLN A 67 -6.10 -0.88 -14.66
C GLN A 67 -6.40 0.45 -15.36
N SER A 68 -7.64 0.91 -15.28
CA SER A 68 -8.03 2.18 -15.88
C SER A 68 -7.28 3.37 -15.29
N GLU A 69 -7.13 3.40 -13.98
CA GLU A 69 -6.39 4.46 -13.32
C GLU A 69 -4.92 4.45 -13.73
N MET A 70 -4.32 3.26 -13.78
CA MET A 70 -2.93 3.11 -14.19
C MET A 70 -2.72 3.60 -15.63
N LEU A 71 -3.61 3.21 -16.53
CA LEU A 71 -3.55 3.62 -17.91
C LEU A 71 -3.72 5.14 -18.05
N THR A 72 -4.62 5.72 -17.29
CA THR A 72 -4.81 7.17 -17.26
C THR A 72 -3.54 7.89 -16.78
N CYS A 73 -2.90 7.37 -15.75
CA CYS A 73 -1.63 7.93 -15.25
C CYS A 73 -0.55 7.89 -16.33
N ILE A 74 -0.43 6.78 -17.04
CA ILE A 74 0.56 6.62 -18.09
C ILE A 74 0.27 7.59 -19.24
N ASN A 75 -0.97 7.66 -19.69
CA ASN A 75 -1.36 8.50 -20.81
C ASN A 75 -1.19 10.00 -20.52
N LYS A 76 -1.30 10.39 -19.26
CA LYS A 76 -1.11 11.78 -18.85
C LYS A 76 0.32 12.08 -18.41
N ASN A 77 1.23 11.13 -18.56
CA ASN A 77 2.63 11.26 -18.14
C ASN A 77 2.78 11.61 -16.65
N LYS A 78 1.89 11.09 -15.82
CA LYS A 78 1.88 11.40 -14.39
C LYS A 78 2.47 10.31 -13.51
N LEU A 79 2.71 9.13 -14.07
CA LEU A 79 3.20 8.00 -13.29
C LEU A 79 4.58 8.25 -12.70
N ILE A 80 5.49 8.78 -13.51
CA ILE A 80 6.84 9.07 -13.06
C ILE A 80 6.82 10.12 -11.95
N ASP A 81 6.03 11.16 -12.11
CA ASP A 81 5.91 12.20 -11.08
C ASP A 81 5.40 11.64 -9.75
N GLN A 82 4.39 10.77 -9.80
CA GLN A 82 3.87 10.12 -8.61
C GLN A 82 4.92 9.24 -7.93
N ILE A 83 5.66 8.46 -8.71
CA ILE A 83 6.71 7.60 -8.17
C ILE A 83 7.82 8.44 -7.56
N GLN A 84 8.26 9.49 -8.22
CA GLN A 84 9.30 10.38 -7.70
C GLN A 84 8.87 11.05 -6.40
N TYR A 85 7.60 11.45 -6.31
CA TYR A 85 7.06 12.02 -5.10
C TYR A 85 7.15 11.02 -3.93
N LEU A 86 6.75 9.78 -4.17
CA LEU A 86 6.83 8.74 -3.15
C LEU A 86 8.27 8.37 -2.81
N GLN A 87 9.16 8.36 -3.80
CA GLN A 87 10.58 8.09 -3.58
C GLN A 87 11.26 9.17 -2.73
N SER A 88 10.69 10.36 -2.69
CA SER A 88 11.23 11.41 -1.81
C SER A 88 10.98 11.11 -0.32
N MET A 89 10.05 10.21 -0.02
CA MET A 89 9.64 9.90 1.35
C MET A 89 9.90 8.46 1.77
N PHE A 90 9.89 7.52 0.83
CA PHE A 90 9.97 6.10 1.12
C PHE A 90 11.05 5.42 0.30
N GLU A 91 11.74 4.46 0.92
CA GLU A 91 12.75 3.66 0.24
C GLU A 91 12.15 2.65 -0.73
N ARG A 92 10.97 2.16 -0.40
CA ARG A 92 10.31 1.10 -1.16
C ARG A 92 8.90 1.51 -1.52
N ILE A 93 8.56 1.29 -2.76
CA ILE A 93 7.23 1.58 -3.28
C ILE A 93 6.70 0.31 -3.92
N CYS A 94 5.50 -0.08 -3.52
CA CYS A 94 4.78 -1.17 -4.16
C CYS A 94 3.53 -0.60 -4.80
N VAL A 95 3.36 -0.84 -6.08
CA VAL A 95 2.13 -0.48 -6.78
C VAL A 95 1.38 -1.76 -7.09
N ILE A 96 0.14 -1.83 -6.62
CA ILE A 96 -0.76 -2.94 -6.90
C ILE A 96 -1.73 -2.47 -7.98
N VAL A 97 -1.75 -3.18 -9.10
CA VAL A 97 -2.68 -2.88 -10.18
C VAL A 97 -3.75 -3.96 -10.20
N GLU A 98 -4.98 -3.55 -10.03
CA GLU A 98 -6.12 -4.44 -9.99
C GLU A 98 -6.94 -4.34 -11.27
N LYS A 99 -7.57 -5.44 -11.66
CA LYS A 99 -8.49 -5.43 -12.78
C LYS A 99 -9.69 -4.57 -12.45
N ASP A 100 -10.22 -3.88 -13.46
CA ASP A 100 -11.44 -3.11 -13.30
C ASP A 100 -12.60 -4.01 -12.89
N ARG A 101 -13.47 -3.51 -12.01
CA ARG A 101 -14.57 -4.30 -11.43
C ARG A 101 -15.53 -4.86 -12.47
N GLU A 102 -15.67 -4.18 -13.57
CA GLU A 102 -16.64 -4.55 -14.63
C GLU A 102 -16.15 -5.72 -15.48
N LYS A 103 -14.91 -6.12 -15.33
CA LYS A 103 -14.33 -7.18 -16.13
C LYS A 103 -14.34 -8.50 -15.37
N THR A 104 -14.57 -9.57 -16.11
CA THR A 104 -14.52 -10.91 -15.51
C THR A 104 -13.09 -11.36 -15.26
N GLY A 105 -12.92 -12.23 -14.28
CA GLY A 105 -11.63 -12.78 -13.93
C GLY A 105 -10.83 -11.89 -12.99
N LEU A 106 -9.73 -12.42 -12.55
CA LEU A 106 -8.84 -11.74 -11.62
C LEU A 106 -7.55 -11.35 -12.35
N PHE A 107 -7.21 -10.09 -12.26
CA PHE A 107 -5.92 -9.61 -12.71
C PHE A 107 -5.26 -8.84 -11.58
N LEU A 108 -4.04 -9.20 -11.27
CA LEU A 108 -3.28 -8.54 -10.22
C LEU A 108 -1.84 -8.41 -10.68
N MET A 109 -1.30 -7.20 -10.61
CA MET A 109 0.09 -6.97 -10.92
C MET A 109 0.73 -6.20 -9.79
N PHE A 110 1.90 -6.65 -9.37
CA PHE A 110 2.69 -5.97 -8.35
C PHE A 110 3.94 -5.38 -8.99
N LEU A 111 4.15 -4.11 -8.76
CA LEU A 111 5.38 -3.43 -9.16
C LEU A 111 6.12 -3.00 -7.90
N PHE A 112 7.34 -3.49 -7.74
CA PHE A 112 8.21 -3.09 -6.65
C PHE A 112 9.29 -2.16 -7.17
N ILE A 113 9.38 -0.99 -6.57
CA ILE A 113 10.36 0.01 -6.96
C ILE A 113 11.23 0.27 -5.74
N ARG A 114 12.52 0.19 -5.94
CA ARG A 114 13.52 0.36 -4.90
C ARG A 114 14.49 1.45 -5.28
N GLN A 115 14.80 2.28 -4.32
CA GLN A 115 15.86 3.26 -4.52
C GLN A 115 17.24 2.63 -4.38
#